data_f42d166f5baa7cf3cdd6186506f4a638
#
_entry.id   f42d166f5baa7cf3cdd6186506f4a638
#
_cell.length_a   1.000
_cell.length_b   1.000
_cell.length_c   1.000
_cell.angle_alpha   90.00
_cell.angle_beta   90.00
_cell.angle_gamma   90.00
#
_symmetry.space_group_name_H-M   'P 1'
#
loop_
_entity.id
_entity.type
_entity.pdbx_description
1 polymer ?
#
loop_
_entity_poly.entity_id
_entity_poly.type
_entity_poly.pdbx_seq_one_letter_code
_entity_poly.pdbx_strand_id
1 'polypeptide(L)'
;MTERFEVTTGIQKALSMKSEVFGMLLDGTPSEPSISKESVHHLSKIVSGKPLVRPAWFLDTNQQGEGIVDVTTHLVDLVQWEAFPGQIIDRSDIKIISSKRWTTSLAPDQFKNITGLDSYPEYLQKDVKSDTLNIYCNGEINYTIKGKHAKVSVIWDYKAPEGTGDTHHSVMRGSKSDLIIKQGEAENYKPTLYVISKEGENFESNLEKALESIQGEYPGIEADKISDSKWKILIPEVLKIGHEAHFGQVTDNFLKYYKDGQLPVWEVPNMITKYYTTTQAYKKALKK
;
A
#
# COMPACT_ATOMS: atom_id res chain seq x y z
N MET A 1 7.71 -3.92 -8.25
CA MET A 1 6.94 -2.99 -7.39
C MET A 1 7.86 -2.44 -6.33
N THR A 2 8.02 -1.13 -6.27
CA THR A 2 8.92 -0.42 -5.36
C THR A 2 8.58 -0.67 -3.89
N GLU A 3 7.31 -0.74 -3.55
CA GLU A 3 6.81 -0.92 -2.18
C GLU A 3 7.17 -2.27 -1.55
N ARG A 4 7.54 -3.27 -2.36
CA ARG A 4 8.09 -4.54 -1.85
C ARG A 4 9.48 -4.38 -1.22
N PHE A 5 10.18 -3.28 -1.54
CA PHE A 5 11.51 -2.96 -1.03
C PHE A 5 11.48 -1.97 0.14
N GLU A 6 10.31 -1.44 0.49
CA GLU A 6 10.16 -0.64 1.68
C GLU A 6 10.39 -1.53 2.92
N VAL A 7 11.35 -1.13 3.76
CA VAL A 7 11.87 -1.96 4.85
C VAL A 7 10.80 -2.37 5.86
N THR A 8 9.87 -1.45 6.19
CA THR A 8 8.79 -1.71 7.16
C THR A 8 7.83 -2.79 6.62
N THR A 9 7.53 -2.75 5.31
CA THR A 9 6.72 -3.75 4.60
C THR A 9 7.44 -5.10 4.55
N GLY A 10 8.75 -5.09 4.27
CA GLY A 10 9.58 -6.29 4.29
C GLY A 10 9.58 -7.00 5.64
N ILE A 11 9.75 -6.23 6.74
CA ILE A 11 9.73 -6.76 8.10
C ILE A 11 8.32 -7.24 8.48
N GLN A 12 7.24 -6.52 8.10
CA GLN A 12 5.87 -6.98 8.31
C GLN A 12 5.64 -8.36 7.69
N LYS A 13 6.08 -8.55 6.44
CA LYS A 13 6.03 -9.84 5.76
C LYS A 13 6.88 -10.90 6.48
N ALA A 14 8.12 -10.59 6.84
CA ALA A 14 9.01 -11.52 7.51
C ALA A 14 8.42 -12.02 8.84
N LEU A 15 7.85 -11.12 9.65
CA LEU A 15 7.18 -11.47 10.90
C LEU A 15 5.87 -12.24 10.67
N SER A 16 5.12 -11.97 9.61
CA SER A 16 3.91 -12.72 9.28
C SER A 16 4.18 -14.20 8.94
N MET A 17 5.40 -14.53 8.59
CA MET A 17 5.85 -15.90 8.33
C MET A 17 6.35 -16.64 9.60
N LYS A 18 6.41 -15.96 10.74
CA LYS A 18 6.83 -16.53 12.02
C LYS A 18 5.61 -17.01 12.82
N SER A 19 5.37 -18.31 12.79
CA SER A 19 4.20 -18.92 13.45
C SER A 19 4.16 -18.73 14.97
N GLU A 20 5.31 -18.53 15.60
CA GLU A 20 5.46 -18.23 17.03
C GLU A 20 5.02 -16.81 17.39
N VAL A 21 5.03 -15.86 16.44
CA VAL A 21 4.65 -14.46 16.61
C VAL A 21 3.29 -14.16 15.98
N PHE A 22 3.10 -14.53 14.73
CA PHE A 22 1.89 -14.19 13.97
C PHE A 22 0.80 -15.27 14.07
N GLY A 23 1.22 -16.54 14.19
CA GLY A 23 0.33 -17.68 14.08
C GLY A 23 -0.12 -17.89 12.63
N MET A 24 -1.42 -18.03 12.42
CA MET A 24 -2.04 -18.16 11.10
C MET A 24 -2.80 -16.88 10.74
N LEU A 25 -2.76 -16.49 9.47
CA LEU A 25 -3.60 -15.42 8.96
C LEU A 25 -5.08 -15.77 9.15
N LEU A 26 -5.83 -14.90 9.81
CA LEU A 26 -7.26 -15.08 10.06
C LEU A 26 -8.06 -15.04 8.74
N ASP A 27 -9.30 -15.51 8.76
CA ASP A 27 -10.18 -15.38 7.59
C ASP A 27 -10.68 -13.94 7.43
N GLY A 28 -10.93 -13.26 8.55
CA GLY A 28 -11.50 -11.93 8.58
C GLY A 28 -12.97 -11.89 8.13
N THR A 29 -13.49 -10.68 8.03
CA THR A 29 -14.85 -10.39 7.52
C THR A 29 -14.81 -9.15 6.63
N PRO A 30 -15.86 -8.82 5.89
CA PRO A 30 -15.91 -7.56 5.12
C PRO A 30 -15.77 -6.30 5.97
N SER A 31 -16.23 -6.32 7.23
CA SER A 31 -16.12 -5.20 8.18
C SER A 31 -14.79 -5.19 8.93
N GLU A 32 -14.19 -6.35 9.13
CA GLU A 32 -12.90 -6.53 9.78
C GLU A 32 -12.01 -7.48 8.95
N PRO A 33 -11.46 -7.00 7.84
CA PRO A 33 -10.67 -7.83 6.93
C PRO A 33 -9.38 -8.29 7.60
N SER A 34 -8.95 -9.49 7.27
CA SER A 34 -7.67 -10.03 7.77
C SER A 34 -6.46 -9.26 7.26
N ILE A 35 -6.61 -8.62 6.09
CA ILE A 35 -5.58 -7.74 5.53
C ILE A 35 -6.25 -6.45 5.08
N SER A 36 -5.75 -5.31 5.54
CA SER A 36 -6.17 -4.01 5.02
C SER A 36 -4.97 -3.12 4.73
N LYS A 37 -5.05 -2.40 3.61
CA LYS A 37 -4.04 -1.41 3.24
C LYS A 37 -4.73 -0.16 2.71
N GLU A 38 -4.33 0.97 3.25
CA GLU A 38 -4.81 2.29 2.83
C GLU A 38 -3.63 3.22 2.59
N SER A 39 -3.69 3.99 1.52
CA SER A 39 -2.76 5.07 1.25
C SER A 39 -3.53 6.35 0.95
N VAL A 40 -3.13 7.45 1.59
CA VAL A 40 -3.62 8.80 1.30
C VAL A 40 -2.49 9.57 0.66
N HIS A 41 -2.74 10.08 -0.52
CA HIS A 41 -1.81 10.87 -1.32
C HIS A 41 -2.32 12.29 -1.49
N HIS A 42 -1.43 13.20 -1.89
CA HIS A 42 -1.78 14.59 -2.16
C HIS A 42 -1.37 14.99 -3.57
N LEU A 43 -2.31 15.66 -4.27
CA LEU A 43 -2.07 16.16 -5.63
C LEU A 43 -1.04 17.28 -5.63
N SER A 44 -1.13 18.18 -4.65
CA SER A 44 -0.16 19.26 -4.40
C SER A 44 0.68 18.92 -3.17
N LYS A 45 1.99 18.79 -3.35
CA LYS A 45 2.94 18.54 -2.26
C LYS A 45 4.33 19.07 -2.58
N ILE A 46 5.16 19.18 -1.55
CA ILE A 46 6.58 19.54 -1.67
C ILE A 46 7.38 18.24 -1.81
N VAL A 47 8.23 18.17 -2.80
CA VAL A 47 9.17 17.07 -3.02
C VAL A 47 10.57 17.65 -3.13
N SER A 48 11.51 17.17 -2.33
CA SER A 48 12.90 17.68 -2.29
C SER A 48 12.98 19.20 -2.15
N GLY A 49 12.10 19.79 -1.32
CA GLY A 49 12.06 21.22 -1.03
C GLY A 49 11.43 22.09 -2.11
N LYS A 50 10.86 21.52 -3.18
CA LYS A 50 10.20 22.24 -4.27
C LYS A 50 8.75 21.80 -4.45
N PRO A 51 7.82 22.71 -4.83
CA PRO A 51 6.48 22.31 -5.21
C PRO A 51 6.52 21.32 -6.39
N LEU A 52 5.80 20.21 -6.27
CA LEU A 52 5.65 19.25 -7.33
C LEU A 52 4.67 19.80 -8.38
N VAL A 53 5.13 20.09 -9.58
CA VAL A 53 4.29 20.45 -10.72
C VAL A 53 3.96 19.20 -11.51
N ARG A 54 2.66 18.90 -11.65
CA ARG A 54 2.17 17.73 -12.40
C ARG A 54 1.74 18.16 -13.79
N PRO A 55 2.03 17.37 -14.83
CA PRO A 55 1.47 17.62 -16.14
C PRO A 55 -0.06 17.46 -16.09
N ALA A 56 -0.80 18.29 -16.82
CA ALA A 56 -2.27 18.27 -16.76
C ALA A 56 -2.89 16.93 -17.17
N TRP A 57 -2.23 16.15 -18.05
CA TRP A 57 -2.71 14.80 -18.43
C TRP A 57 -2.75 13.82 -17.24
N PHE A 58 -1.98 14.03 -16.18
CA PHE A 58 -2.03 13.24 -14.95
C PHE A 58 -3.41 13.31 -14.29
N LEU A 59 -4.17 14.37 -14.53
CA LEU A 59 -5.52 14.58 -14.01
C LEU A 59 -6.61 14.04 -14.96
N ASP A 60 -6.24 13.52 -16.14
CA ASP A 60 -7.15 12.87 -17.06
C ASP A 60 -7.20 11.37 -16.82
N THR A 61 -8.30 10.90 -16.29
CA THR A 61 -8.51 9.47 -16.00
C THR A 61 -8.50 8.57 -17.23
N ASN A 62 -8.67 9.11 -18.43
CA ASN A 62 -8.51 8.36 -19.69
C ASN A 62 -7.03 8.09 -20.01
N GLN A 63 -6.13 8.94 -19.54
CA GLN A 63 -4.68 8.81 -19.77
C GLN A 63 -3.98 8.15 -18.58
N GLN A 64 -4.27 8.63 -17.36
CA GLN A 64 -3.65 8.12 -16.12
C GLN A 64 -4.32 6.86 -15.59
N GLY A 65 -5.62 6.70 -15.81
CA GLY A 65 -6.46 5.72 -15.13
C GLY A 65 -7.14 6.31 -13.88
N GLU A 66 -8.20 5.66 -13.43
CA GLU A 66 -8.84 6.02 -12.15
C GLU A 66 -8.08 5.43 -10.97
N GLY A 67 -8.15 6.07 -9.80
CA GLY A 67 -7.46 5.63 -8.58
C GLY A 67 -7.70 4.17 -8.21
N ILE A 68 -8.90 3.66 -8.48
CA ILE A 68 -9.25 2.23 -8.23
C ILE A 68 -8.45 1.24 -9.12
N VAL A 69 -7.82 1.66 -10.18
CA VAL A 69 -7.00 0.83 -11.09
C VAL A 69 -5.56 1.30 -11.23
N ASP A 70 -5.22 2.45 -10.65
CA ASP A 70 -3.87 3.01 -10.63
C ASP A 70 -3.13 2.59 -9.35
N VAL A 71 -3.09 3.42 -8.31
CA VAL A 71 -2.31 3.16 -7.09
C VAL A 71 -2.82 1.94 -6.31
N THR A 72 -4.10 1.60 -6.38
CA THR A 72 -4.61 0.36 -5.77
C THR A 72 -3.92 -0.90 -6.29
N THR A 73 -3.30 -0.87 -7.47
CA THR A 73 -2.49 -2.01 -7.96
C THR A 73 -1.31 -2.31 -7.06
N HIS A 74 -0.69 -1.28 -6.47
CA HIS A 74 0.39 -1.44 -5.51
C HIS A 74 -0.11 -2.15 -4.24
N LEU A 75 -1.26 -1.75 -3.72
CA LEU A 75 -1.81 -2.32 -2.49
C LEU A 75 -2.29 -3.76 -2.70
N VAL A 76 -2.90 -4.08 -3.84
CA VAL A 76 -3.27 -5.46 -4.20
C VAL A 76 -2.04 -6.33 -4.36
N ASP A 77 -0.97 -5.81 -4.98
CA ASP A 77 0.32 -6.50 -5.09
C ASP A 77 0.90 -6.86 -3.73
N LEU A 78 0.91 -5.90 -2.80
CA LEU A 78 1.41 -6.11 -1.44
C LEU A 78 0.58 -7.15 -0.69
N VAL A 79 -0.76 -7.12 -0.81
CA VAL A 79 -1.62 -8.16 -0.21
C VAL A 79 -1.23 -9.55 -0.70
N GLN A 80 -1.00 -9.72 -2.01
CA GLN A 80 -0.57 -11.00 -2.59
C GLN A 80 0.81 -11.41 -2.09
N TRP A 81 1.77 -10.49 -2.12
CA TRP A 81 3.17 -10.76 -1.82
C TRP A 81 3.45 -11.02 -0.34
N GLU A 82 2.75 -10.32 0.56
CA GLU A 82 2.93 -10.48 2.01
C GLU A 82 2.16 -11.67 2.57
N ALA A 83 0.89 -11.82 2.17
CA ALA A 83 0.01 -12.82 2.78
C ALA A 83 0.13 -14.22 2.16
N PHE A 84 0.62 -14.29 0.91
CA PHE A 84 0.75 -15.56 0.16
C PHE A 84 2.14 -15.68 -0.50
N PRO A 85 3.23 -15.56 0.29
CA PRO A 85 4.59 -15.52 -0.26
C PRO A 85 4.91 -16.78 -1.05
N GLY A 86 5.40 -16.59 -2.28
CA GLY A 86 5.80 -17.68 -3.16
C GLY A 86 4.67 -18.53 -3.74
N GLN A 87 3.41 -18.22 -3.42
CA GLN A 87 2.24 -18.97 -3.92
C GLN A 87 1.71 -18.39 -5.22
N ILE A 88 1.30 -19.25 -6.12
CA ILE A 88 0.51 -18.89 -7.30
C ILE A 88 -0.91 -18.55 -6.85
N ILE A 89 -1.41 -17.42 -7.31
CA ILE A 89 -2.77 -16.93 -7.07
C ILE A 89 -3.48 -16.85 -8.41
N ASP A 90 -4.54 -17.63 -8.53
CA ASP A 90 -5.37 -17.65 -9.73
C ASP A 90 -6.55 -16.67 -9.63
N ARG A 91 -7.15 -16.34 -10.78
CA ARG A 91 -8.35 -15.50 -10.83
C ARG A 91 -9.53 -16.09 -10.04
N SER A 92 -9.63 -17.41 -9.98
CA SER A 92 -10.64 -18.14 -9.21
C SER A 92 -10.48 -17.98 -7.69
N ASP A 93 -9.29 -17.62 -7.21
CA ASP A 93 -9.04 -17.30 -5.81
C ASP A 93 -9.61 -15.92 -5.39
N ILE A 94 -10.02 -15.11 -6.37
CA ILE A 94 -10.47 -13.73 -6.15
C ILE A 94 -11.99 -13.61 -6.25
N LYS A 95 -12.63 -13.02 -5.24
CA LYS A 95 -14.05 -12.65 -5.28
C LYS A 95 -14.22 -11.20 -4.82
N ILE A 96 -14.65 -10.30 -5.71
CA ILE A 96 -14.95 -8.92 -5.37
C ILE A 96 -16.26 -8.83 -4.59
N ILE A 97 -16.20 -8.46 -3.34
CA ILE A 97 -17.37 -8.29 -2.45
C ILE A 97 -18.04 -6.96 -2.73
N SER A 98 -17.29 -5.87 -2.60
CA SER A 98 -17.75 -4.52 -2.94
C SER A 98 -16.60 -3.67 -3.45
N SER A 99 -16.96 -2.62 -4.19
CA SER A 99 -15.99 -1.61 -4.63
C SER A 99 -16.67 -0.25 -4.69
N LYS A 100 -15.86 0.79 -4.49
CA LYS A 100 -16.30 2.18 -4.60
C LYS A 100 -15.26 2.98 -5.39
N ARG A 101 -15.72 4.00 -6.09
CA ARG A 101 -14.93 5.03 -6.74
C ARG A 101 -15.55 6.39 -6.45
N TRP A 102 -14.74 7.40 -6.22
CA TRP A 102 -15.24 8.75 -5.97
C TRP A 102 -14.22 9.79 -6.44
N THR A 103 -14.70 11.02 -6.59
CA THR A 103 -13.90 12.11 -7.12
C THR A 103 -13.24 12.94 -6.03
N THR A 104 -12.10 13.52 -6.36
CA THR A 104 -11.56 14.71 -5.71
C THR A 104 -11.83 15.89 -6.62
N SER A 105 -12.36 16.95 -6.05
CA SER A 105 -12.75 18.15 -6.78
C SER A 105 -11.66 19.22 -6.68
N LEU A 106 -11.29 19.82 -7.80
CA LEU A 106 -10.28 20.87 -7.89
C LEU A 106 -10.91 22.16 -8.47
N ALA A 107 -10.86 23.22 -7.69
CA ALA A 107 -11.18 24.57 -8.18
C ALA A 107 -10.08 25.07 -9.14
N PRO A 108 -10.34 26.12 -9.95
CA PRO A 108 -9.36 26.64 -10.93
C PRO A 108 -8.01 27.02 -10.33
N ASP A 109 -8.02 27.67 -9.17
CA ASP A 109 -6.80 28.05 -8.44
C ASP A 109 -6.01 26.85 -7.93
N GLN A 110 -6.70 25.78 -7.48
CA GLN A 110 -6.10 24.52 -7.09
C GLN A 110 -5.49 23.79 -8.28
N PHE A 111 -6.19 23.77 -9.42
CA PHE A 111 -5.68 23.20 -10.66
C PHE A 111 -4.41 23.92 -11.11
N LYS A 112 -4.44 25.28 -11.12
CA LYS A 112 -3.26 26.10 -11.44
C LYS A 112 -2.09 25.82 -10.52
N ASN A 113 -2.35 25.66 -9.21
CA ASN A 113 -1.30 25.34 -8.23
C ASN A 113 -0.64 23.97 -8.51
N ILE A 114 -1.42 22.99 -8.99
CA ILE A 114 -0.91 21.64 -9.29
C ILE A 114 -0.17 21.60 -10.61
N THR A 115 -0.70 22.27 -11.65
CA THR A 115 -0.24 22.10 -13.05
C THR A 115 0.56 23.27 -13.62
N GLY A 116 0.43 24.45 -13.01
CA GLY A 116 0.96 25.71 -13.54
C GLY A 116 0.13 26.32 -14.66
N LEU A 117 -1.00 25.70 -15.08
CA LEU A 117 -1.86 26.20 -16.17
C LEU A 117 -3.01 27.05 -15.62
N ASP A 118 -3.36 28.12 -16.36
CA ASP A 118 -4.43 29.06 -15.98
C ASP A 118 -5.85 28.54 -16.25
N SER A 119 -5.99 27.51 -17.08
CA SER A 119 -7.30 26.95 -17.47
C SER A 119 -7.22 25.45 -17.70
N TYR A 120 -8.36 24.78 -17.57
CA TYR A 120 -8.48 23.34 -17.87
C TYR A 120 -8.34 23.12 -19.38
N PRO A 121 -7.41 22.25 -19.84
CA PRO A 121 -7.32 21.83 -21.24
C PRO A 121 -8.64 21.21 -21.75
N GLU A 122 -8.85 21.22 -23.07
CA GLU A 122 -10.07 20.73 -23.70
C GLU A 122 -10.41 19.28 -23.30
N TYR A 123 -9.42 18.40 -23.23
CA TYR A 123 -9.61 17.00 -22.87
C TYR A 123 -10.08 16.77 -21.41
N LEU A 124 -9.96 17.76 -20.54
CA LEU A 124 -10.48 17.72 -19.16
C LEU A 124 -11.89 18.29 -19.02
N GLN A 125 -12.40 19.01 -20.03
CA GLN A 125 -13.70 19.69 -19.95
C GLN A 125 -14.88 18.71 -19.68
N LYS A 126 -14.76 17.45 -20.10
CA LYS A 126 -15.74 16.38 -19.83
C LYS A 126 -15.98 16.14 -18.32
N ASP A 127 -14.98 16.41 -17.49
CA ASP A 127 -14.97 16.20 -16.05
C ASP A 127 -15.17 17.50 -15.25
N VAL A 128 -15.34 18.65 -15.96
CA VAL A 128 -15.60 19.96 -15.33
C VAL A 128 -17.10 20.15 -15.16
N LYS A 129 -17.51 20.48 -13.92
CA LYS A 129 -18.89 20.83 -13.56
C LYS A 129 -18.87 22.06 -12.66
N SER A 130 -19.67 23.08 -12.99
CA SER A 130 -19.73 24.34 -12.23
C SER A 130 -18.34 24.89 -11.91
N ASP A 131 -17.50 25.01 -12.95
CA ASP A 131 -16.12 25.51 -12.89
C ASP A 131 -15.17 24.71 -11.98
N THR A 132 -15.51 23.46 -11.69
CA THR A 132 -14.73 22.56 -10.83
C THR A 132 -14.40 21.26 -11.58
N LEU A 133 -13.12 20.88 -11.62
CA LEU A 133 -12.67 19.64 -12.19
C LEU A 133 -12.85 18.50 -11.18
N ASN A 134 -13.59 17.44 -11.55
CA ASN A 134 -13.90 16.29 -10.70
C ASN A 134 -13.14 15.04 -11.19
N ILE A 135 -12.10 14.64 -10.47
CA ILE A 135 -11.19 13.57 -10.89
C ILE A 135 -11.50 12.30 -10.11
N TYR A 136 -11.84 11.21 -10.78
CA TYR A 136 -12.02 9.89 -10.18
C TYR A 136 -10.68 9.26 -9.77
N CYS A 137 -9.97 9.89 -8.87
CA CYS A 137 -8.66 9.45 -8.38
C CYS A 137 -8.70 8.59 -7.10
N ASN A 138 -9.90 8.35 -6.55
CA ASN A 138 -10.07 7.57 -5.34
C ASN A 138 -10.73 6.22 -5.61
N GLY A 139 -10.37 5.21 -4.82
CA GLY A 139 -10.93 3.88 -4.94
C GLY A 139 -10.79 3.01 -3.71
N GLU A 140 -11.81 2.18 -3.45
CA GLU A 140 -11.81 1.17 -2.40
C GLU A 140 -12.27 -0.16 -2.98
N ILE A 141 -11.58 -1.24 -2.60
CA ILE A 141 -11.91 -2.61 -3.01
C ILE A 141 -11.97 -3.48 -1.75
N ASN A 142 -13.15 -4.10 -1.52
CA ASN A 142 -13.29 -5.20 -0.58
C ASN A 142 -13.42 -6.52 -1.38
N TYR A 143 -12.58 -7.48 -1.08
CA TYR A 143 -12.54 -8.75 -1.82
C TYR A 143 -12.08 -9.91 -0.92
N THR A 144 -12.26 -11.13 -1.39
CA THR A 144 -11.56 -12.27 -0.82
C THR A 144 -10.47 -12.76 -1.76
N ILE A 145 -9.37 -13.23 -1.18
CA ILE A 145 -8.24 -13.87 -1.84
C ILE A 145 -7.91 -15.16 -1.10
N LYS A 146 -8.01 -16.31 -1.80
CA LYS A 146 -7.87 -17.64 -1.17
C LYS A 146 -8.72 -17.80 0.11
N GLY A 147 -9.95 -17.26 0.09
CA GLY A 147 -10.87 -17.29 1.23
C GLY A 147 -10.63 -16.24 2.33
N LYS A 148 -9.52 -15.52 2.31
CA LYS A 148 -9.21 -14.46 3.27
C LYS A 148 -9.81 -13.13 2.83
N HIS A 149 -10.46 -12.40 3.75
CA HIS A 149 -10.97 -11.06 3.46
C HIS A 149 -9.86 -10.03 3.42
N ALA A 150 -9.81 -9.26 2.33
CA ALA A 150 -8.87 -8.18 2.13
C ALA A 150 -9.59 -6.88 1.73
N LYS A 151 -9.05 -5.75 2.19
CA LYS A 151 -9.53 -4.41 1.84
C LYS A 151 -8.33 -3.55 1.42
N VAL A 152 -8.46 -2.87 0.28
CA VAL A 152 -7.50 -1.85 -0.15
C VAL A 152 -8.22 -0.55 -0.46
N SER A 153 -7.60 0.59 -0.12
CA SER A 153 -8.16 1.92 -0.30
C SER A 153 -7.07 2.90 -0.71
N VAL A 154 -7.34 3.70 -1.75
CA VAL A 154 -6.48 4.81 -2.18
C VAL A 154 -7.29 6.08 -2.20
N ILE A 155 -6.78 7.11 -1.55
CA ILE A 155 -7.37 8.43 -1.45
C ILE A 155 -6.37 9.45 -1.96
N TRP A 156 -6.82 10.37 -2.81
CA TRP A 156 -6.07 11.53 -3.27
C TRP A 156 -6.75 12.80 -2.81
N ASP A 157 -6.16 13.49 -1.86
CA ASP A 157 -6.60 14.81 -1.44
C ASP A 157 -5.89 15.91 -2.24
N TYR A 158 -6.44 17.13 -2.23
CA TYR A 158 -5.83 18.24 -2.94
C TYR A 158 -4.43 18.53 -2.43
N LYS A 159 -4.30 18.79 -1.13
CA LYS A 159 -3.04 19.22 -0.51
C LYS A 159 -2.95 18.75 0.93
N ALA A 160 -1.77 18.27 1.31
CA ALA A 160 -1.47 18.00 2.71
C ALA A 160 -1.44 19.31 3.53
N PRO A 161 -1.95 19.32 4.78
CA PRO A 161 -1.68 20.41 5.70
C PRO A 161 -0.18 20.69 5.84
N GLU A 162 0.17 21.92 6.21
CA GLU A 162 1.58 22.29 6.36
C GLU A 162 2.27 21.43 7.43
N GLY A 163 3.48 20.96 7.13
CA GLY A 163 4.25 20.07 8.03
C GLY A 163 3.78 18.61 8.04
N THR A 164 2.79 18.26 7.22
CA THR A 164 2.28 16.89 7.08
C THR A 164 2.69 16.26 5.74
N GLY A 165 2.37 14.98 5.55
CA GLY A 165 2.70 14.25 4.32
C GLY A 165 1.65 13.19 3.97
N ASP A 166 1.97 12.40 2.96
CA ASP A 166 1.18 11.22 2.61
C ASP A 166 1.12 10.25 3.80
N THR A 167 -0.01 9.59 3.97
CA THR A 167 -0.21 8.61 5.05
C THR A 167 -0.37 7.21 4.49
N HIS A 168 0.02 6.22 5.30
CA HIS A 168 -0.16 4.81 4.98
C HIS A 168 -0.59 4.04 6.23
N HIS A 169 -1.52 3.11 6.04
CA HIS A 169 -1.98 2.21 7.09
C HIS A 169 -2.09 0.79 6.53
N SER A 170 -1.38 -0.15 7.14
CA SER A 170 -1.41 -1.57 6.76
C SER A 170 -1.68 -2.41 8.00
N VAL A 171 -2.58 -3.37 7.88
CA VAL A 171 -2.90 -4.33 8.94
C VAL A 171 -2.86 -5.74 8.38
N MET A 172 -2.17 -6.65 9.07
CA MET A 172 -2.27 -8.09 8.89
C MET A 172 -2.69 -8.71 10.22
N ARG A 173 -3.82 -9.43 10.23
CA ARG A 173 -4.39 -10.04 11.45
C ARG A 173 -4.05 -11.51 11.52
N GLY A 174 -3.16 -11.85 12.43
CA GLY A 174 -2.82 -13.23 12.77
C GLY A 174 -3.61 -13.77 13.95
N SER A 175 -3.54 -15.06 14.16
CA SER A 175 -4.19 -15.70 15.33
C SER A 175 -3.50 -15.37 16.64
N LYS A 176 -2.21 -14.99 16.63
CA LYS A 176 -1.42 -14.66 17.82
C LYS A 176 -1.11 -13.18 17.97
N SER A 177 -0.98 -12.46 16.86
CA SER A 177 -0.77 -11.01 16.87
C SER A 177 -1.30 -10.33 15.62
N ASP A 178 -1.50 -9.02 15.72
CA ASP A 178 -1.70 -8.15 14.57
C ASP A 178 -0.40 -7.40 14.28
N LEU A 179 -0.03 -7.35 13.01
CA LEU A 179 1.11 -6.58 12.50
C LEU A 179 0.58 -5.34 11.81
N ILE A 180 0.90 -4.15 12.33
CA ILE A 180 0.30 -2.89 11.88
C ILE A 180 1.38 -1.90 11.49
N ILE A 181 1.39 -1.47 10.24
CA ILE A 181 2.17 -0.31 9.81
C ILE A 181 1.29 0.93 9.90
N LYS A 182 1.80 1.96 10.55
CA LYS A 182 1.21 3.30 10.58
C LYS A 182 2.21 4.32 10.07
N GLN A 183 1.71 5.25 9.28
CA GLN A 183 2.45 6.42 8.81
C GLN A 183 1.50 7.61 8.87
N GLY A 184 1.32 8.15 10.06
CA GLY A 184 0.44 9.29 10.33
C GLY A 184 1.14 10.33 11.19
N GLU A 185 0.38 11.26 11.72
CA GLU A 185 0.89 12.34 12.57
C GLU A 185 1.64 11.79 13.80
N ALA A 186 1.09 10.76 14.46
CA ALA A 186 1.71 10.14 15.63
C ALA A 186 3.07 9.51 15.33
N GLU A 187 3.32 9.12 14.09
CA GLU A 187 4.58 8.56 13.60
C GLU A 187 5.45 9.61 12.87
N ASN A 188 5.10 10.91 12.95
CA ASN A 188 5.76 11.99 12.19
C ASN A 188 5.83 11.68 10.69
N TYR A 189 4.77 11.09 10.14
CA TYR A 189 4.64 10.67 8.73
C TYR A 189 5.75 9.70 8.26
N LYS A 190 6.36 8.95 9.19
CA LYS A 190 7.35 7.91 8.88
C LYS A 190 6.73 6.53 9.06
N PRO A 191 6.89 5.59 8.12
CA PRO A 191 6.41 4.22 8.27
C PRO A 191 6.93 3.61 9.56
N THR A 192 6.03 3.12 10.39
CA THR A 192 6.34 2.54 11.70
C THR A 192 5.56 1.24 11.88
N LEU A 193 6.26 0.15 12.17
CA LEU A 193 5.65 -1.16 12.39
C LEU A 193 5.39 -1.38 13.89
N TYR A 194 4.16 -1.76 14.18
CA TYR A 194 3.72 -2.21 15.49
C TYR A 194 3.33 -3.68 15.46
N VAL A 195 3.64 -4.38 16.54
CA VAL A 195 3.17 -5.74 16.82
C VAL A 195 2.24 -5.66 18.01
N ILE A 196 1.00 -6.15 17.85
CA ILE A 196 0.00 -6.18 18.91
C ILE A 196 -0.32 -7.62 19.22
N SER A 197 0.11 -8.11 20.39
CA SER A 197 -0.12 -9.47 20.83
C SER A 197 -1.58 -9.70 21.22
N LYS A 198 -2.06 -10.91 20.94
CA LYS A 198 -3.30 -11.50 21.42
C LYS A 198 -3.03 -12.59 22.47
N GLU A 199 -1.75 -12.88 22.72
CA GLU A 199 -1.29 -13.86 23.71
C GLU A 199 -0.71 -13.12 24.94
N GLY A 200 -0.63 -13.82 26.06
CA GLY A 200 -0.06 -13.29 27.29
C GLY A 200 1.43 -13.62 27.44
N GLU A 201 1.75 -14.46 28.43
CA GLU A 201 3.12 -14.83 28.79
C GLU A 201 3.91 -15.44 27.61
N ASN A 202 5.21 -15.17 27.56
CA ASN A 202 6.18 -15.64 26.55
C ASN A 202 6.10 -14.98 25.16
N PHE A 203 5.14 -14.13 24.85
CA PHE A 203 5.07 -13.48 23.52
C PHE A 203 6.29 -12.63 23.24
N GLU A 204 6.75 -11.84 24.23
CA GLU A 204 7.94 -10.99 24.12
C GLU A 204 9.17 -11.80 23.72
N SER A 205 9.45 -12.91 24.41
CA SER A 205 10.57 -13.79 24.09
C SER A 205 10.45 -14.41 22.67
N ASN A 206 9.23 -14.73 22.24
CA ASN A 206 9.00 -15.23 20.87
C ASN A 206 9.25 -14.15 19.84
N LEU A 207 8.84 -12.91 20.11
CA LEU A 207 9.09 -11.76 19.23
C LEU A 207 10.59 -11.48 19.11
N GLU A 208 11.33 -11.46 20.22
CA GLU A 208 12.79 -11.27 20.22
C GLU A 208 13.51 -12.33 19.38
N LYS A 209 13.19 -13.62 19.58
CA LYS A 209 13.76 -14.71 18.76
C LYS A 209 13.40 -14.59 17.28
N ALA A 210 12.17 -14.18 16.97
CA ALA A 210 11.75 -13.97 15.60
C ALA A 210 12.55 -12.83 14.95
N LEU A 211 12.75 -11.70 15.65
CA LEU A 211 13.59 -10.59 15.18
C LEU A 211 15.05 -11.02 15.02
N GLU A 212 15.59 -11.79 15.98
CA GLU A 212 16.95 -12.33 15.87
C GLU A 212 17.12 -13.19 14.62
N SER A 213 16.11 -14.01 14.29
CA SER A 213 16.16 -14.91 13.12
C SER A 213 16.16 -14.19 11.77
N ILE A 214 15.83 -12.91 11.71
CA ILE A 214 15.80 -12.10 10.48
C ILE A 214 16.87 -11.00 10.47
N GLN A 215 17.77 -10.95 11.46
CA GLN A 215 18.89 -10.00 11.52
C GLN A 215 19.82 -10.07 10.30
N GLY A 216 19.91 -11.24 9.66
CA GLY A 216 20.71 -11.40 8.43
C GLY A 216 20.20 -10.55 7.26
N GLU A 217 18.90 -10.31 7.19
CA GLU A 217 18.24 -9.49 6.16
C GLU A 217 17.99 -8.05 6.66
N TYR A 218 17.67 -7.89 7.94
CA TYR A 218 17.35 -6.61 8.59
C TYR A 218 18.23 -6.37 9.81
N PRO A 219 19.53 -6.07 9.65
CA PRO A 219 20.46 -5.95 10.77
C PRO A 219 20.11 -4.78 11.70
N GLY A 220 20.18 -5.04 13.01
CA GLY A 220 19.99 -4.03 14.04
C GLY A 220 18.54 -3.66 14.35
N ILE A 221 17.55 -4.43 13.86
CA ILE A 221 16.16 -4.24 14.26
C ILE A 221 15.93 -4.76 15.69
N GLU A 222 15.11 -4.05 16.45
CA GLU A 222 14.79 -4.36 17.84
C GLU A 222 13.30 -4.11 18.11
N ALA A 223 12.78 -4.70 19.20
CA ALA A 223 11.42 -4.42 19.68
C ALA A 223 11.49 -3.46 20.88
N ASP A 224 10.77 -2.35 20.81
CA ASP A 224 10.55 -1.39 21.89
C ASP A 224 9.14 -1.62 22.47
N LYS A 225 9.09 -2.04 23.75
CA LYS A 225 7.83 -2.34 24.43
C LYS A 225 7.09 -1.07 24.82
N ILE A 226 5.90 -0.88 24.25
CA ILE A 226 5.04 0.27 24.54
C ILE A 226 4.05 -0.05 25.66
N SER A 227 3.53 -1.29 25.69
CA SER A 227 2.63 -1.80 26.72
C SER A 227 2.75 -3.32 26.83
N ASP A 228 2.00 -3.95 27.73
CA ASP A 228 2.03 -5.41 27.93
C ASP A 228 1.67 -6.21 26.67
N SER A 229 0.94 -5.61 25.72
CA SER A 229 0.53 -6.28 24.49
C SER A 229 1.00 -5.59 23.21
N LYS A 230 1.81 -4.51 23.30
CA LYS A 230 2.19 -3.71 22.12
C LYS A 230 3.66 -3.39 22.10
N TRP A 231 4.30 -3.67 20.95
CA TRP A 231 5.69 -3.34 20.65
C TRP A 231 5.76 -2.50 19.37
N LYS A 232 6.72 -1.59 19.36
CA LYS A 232 7.16 -0.87 18.17
C LYS A 232 8.45 -1.49 17.68
N ILE A 233 8.54 -1.77 16.38
CA ILE A 233 9.80 -2.26 15.81
C ILE A 233 10.69 -1.06 15.49
N LEU A 234 11.84 -1.02 16.13
CA LEU A 234 12.89 -0.05 15.88
C LEU A 234 13.69 -0.50 14.66
N ILE A 235 13.75 0.37 13.65
CA ILE A 235 14.45 0.08 12.39
C ILE A 235 15.57 1.10 12.24
N PRO A 236 16.85 0.67 12.15
CA PRO A 236 17.98 1.56 11.92
C PRO A 236 17.82 2.45 10.69
N GLU A 237 18.21 3.72 10.77
CA GLU A 237 18.08 4.68 9.66
C GLU A 237 18.83 4.24 8.40
N VAL A 238 19.92 3.46 8.53
CA VAL A 238 20.69 2.93 7.40
C VAL A 238 19.85 1.98 6.51
N LEU A 239 18.79 1.36 7.05
CA LEU A 239 17.89 0.49 6.30
C LEU A 239 16.74 1.26 5.62
N LYS A 240 16.51 2.52 6.01
CA LYS A 240 15.44 3.37 5.48
C LYS A 240 15.92 4.15 4.25
N ILE A 241 16.14 3.42 3.18
CA ILE A 241 16.52 4.02 1.90
C ILE A 241 15.33 4.68 1.23
N GLY A 242 15.57 5.77 0.49
CA GLY A 242 14.50 6.53 -0.16
C GLY A 242 13.84 5.81 -1.33
N HIS A 243 12.68 6.33 -1.73
CA HIS A 243 11.85 5.74 -2.79
C HIS A 243 12.60 5.59 -4.13
N GLU A 244 13.47 6.54 -4.48
CA GLU A 244 14.31 6.47 -5.68
C GLU A 244 15.25 5.27 -5.66
N ALA A 245 15.79 4.89 -4.50
CA ALA A 245 16.65 3.72 -4.35
C ALA A 245 15.85 2.40 -4.58
N HIS A 246 14.56 2.39 -4.24
CA HIS A 246 13.70 1.25 -4.51
C HIS A 246 13.54 0.97 -6.01
N PHE A 247 13.54 2.00 -6.88
CA PHE A 247 13.59 1.79 -8.34
C PHE A 247 14.89 1.11 -8.79
N GLY A 248 16.01 1.47 -8.18
CA GLY A 248 17.29 0.76 -8.38
C GLY A 248 17.16 -0.72 -8.04
N GLN A 249 16.64 -1.05 -6.85
CA GLN A 249 16.42 -2.43 -6.41
C GLN A 249 15.45 -3.22 -7.31
N VAL A 250 14.39 -2.58 -7.83
CA VAL A 250 13.49 -3.20 -8.83
C VAL A 250 14.27 -3.52 -10.10
N THR A 251 15.11 -2.60 -10.55
CA THR A 251 15.94 -2.77 -11.75
C THR A 251 16.96 -3.90 -11.57
N ASP A 252 17.66 -3.92 -10.45
CA ASP A 252 18.64 -4.96 -10.12
C ASP A 252 17.97 -6.35 -10.08
N ASN A 253 16.79 -6.43 -9.47
CA ASN A 253 16.02 -7.67 -9.40
C ASN A 253 15.56 -8.14 -10.81
N PHE A 254 15.13 -7.19 -11.65
CA PHE A 254 14.79 -7.49 -13.04
C PHE A 254 16.01 -8.00 -13.83
N LEU A 255 17.15 -7.33 -13.72
CA LEU A 255 18.40 -7.72 -14.40
C LEU A 255 18.89 -9.10 -13.95
N LYS A 256 18.72 -9.41 -12.65
CA LYS A 256 19.00 -10.77 -12.13
C LYS A 256 18.12 -11.81 -12.81
N TYR A 257 16.80 -11.62 -12.86
CA TYR A 257 15.88 -12.55 -13.52
C TYR A 257 16.16 -12.66 -15.02
N TYR A 258 16.50 -11.56 -15.67
CA TYR A 258 16.87 -11.54 -17.08
C TYR A 258 18.14 -12.38 -17.33
N LYS A 259 19.15 -12.22 -16.48
CA LYS A 259 20.40 -13.00 -16.55
C LYS A 259 20.16 -14.49 -16.29
N ASP A 260 19.32 -14.81 -15.31
CA ASP A 260 18.99 -16.19 -14.93
C ASP A 260 18.04 -16.85 -15.93
N GLY A 261 17.47 -16.11 -16.89
CA GLY A 261 16.56 -16.57 -17.93
C GLY A 261 15.17 -17.01 -17.40
N GLN A 262 14.85 -16.72 -16.14
CA GLN A 262 13.58 -17.13 -15.52
C GLN A 262 13.11 -16.20 -14.43
N LEU A 263 11.78 -16.04 -14.32
CA LEU A 263 11.10 -15.41 -13.21
C LEU A 263 10.68 -16.45 -12.17
N PRO A 264 10.47 -16.07 -10.90
CA PRO A 264 9.73 -16.91 -9.96
C PRO A 264 8.39 -17.35 -10.55
N VAL A 265 8.04 -18.61 -10.39
CA VAL A 265 6.85 -19.23 -11.03
C VAL A 265 5.53 -18.51 -10.67
N TRP A 266 5.49 -17.84 -9.54
CA TRP A 266 4.32 -17.09 -9.06
C TRP A 266 4.23 -15.66 -9.62
N GLU A 267 5.32 -15.06 -10.11
CA GLU A 267 5.36 -13.63 -10.46
C GLU A 267 4.36 -13.27 -11.58
N VAL A 268 4.38 -14.00 -12.69
CA VAL A 268 3.49 -13.73 -13.82
C VAL A 268 2.02 -14.04 -13.50
N PRO A 269 1.66 -15.20 -12.92
CA PRO A 269 0.28 -15.46 -12.50
C PRO A 269 -0.27 -14.40 -11.53
N ASN A 270 0.53 -14.01 -10.54
CA ASN A 270 0.12 -13.02 -9.54
C ASN A 270 -0.02 -11.62 -10.14
N MET A 271 0.85 -11.23 -11.07
CA MET A 271 0.72 -9.98 -11.83
C MET A 271 -0.60 -9.96 -12.62
N ILE A 272 -0.94 -11.03 -13.33
CA ILE A 272 -2.19 -11.14 -14.08
C ILE A 272 -3.40 -11.05 -13.13
N THR A 273 -3.34 -11.75 -11.99
CA THR A 273 -4.42 -11.75 -10.99
C THR A 273 -4.57 -10.41 -10.28
N LYS A 274 -3.49 -9.68 -10.06
CA LYS A 274 -3.51 -8.31 -9.55
C LYS A 274 -4.33 -7.39 -10.46
N TYR A 275 -4.02 -7.33 -11.75
CA TYR A 275 -4.76 -6.51 -12.71
C TYR A 275 -6.20 -7.02 -12.95
N TYR A 276 -6.42 -8.33 -12.88
CA TYR A 276 -7.77 -8.88 -12.86
C TYR A 276 -8.58 -8.33 -11.68
N THR A 277 -8.02 -8.34 -10.47
CA THR A 277 -8.67 -7.86 -9.25
C THR A 277 -9.09 -6.40 -9.36
N THR A 278 -8.18 -5.51 -9.74
CA THR A 278 -8.46 -4.07 -9.86
C THR A 278 -9.46 -3.78 -10.98
N THR A 279 -9.34 -4.43 -12.14
CA THR A 279 -10.26 -4.22 -13.27
C THR A 279 -11.67 -4.79 -13.01
N GLN A 280 -11.80 -5.92 -12.30
CA GLN A 280 -13.13 -6.42 -11.91
C GLN A 280 -13.78 -5.52 -10.84
N ALA A 281 -13.00 -4.99 -9.91
CA ALA A 281 -13.47 -4.02 -8.93
C ALA A 281 -13.95 -2.73 -9.62
N TYR A 282 -13.19 -2.22 -10.58
CA TYR A 282 -13.58 -1.07 -11.39
C TYR A 282 -14.90 -1.30 -12.13
N LYS A 283 -15.03 -2.43 -12.87
CA LYS A 283 -16.26 -2.80 -13.57
C LYS A 283 -17.46 -2.91 -12.61
N LYS A 284 -17.24 -3.37 -11.38
CA LYS A 284 -18.28 -3.46 -10.36
C LYS A 284 -18.68 -2.08 -9.84
N ALA A 285 -17.72 -1.18 -9.64
CA ALA A 285 -17.96 0.19 -9.18
C ALA A 285 -18.71 1.06 -10.22
N LEU A 286 -18.56 0.78 -11.52
CA LEU A 286 -19.30 1.44 -12.60
C LEU A 286 -20.79 1.08 -12.64
N LYS A 287 -21.19 -0.06 -12.06
CA LYS A 287 -22.59 -0.53 -12.07
C LYS A 287 -23.45 0.07 -10.95
N LYS A 288 -22.89 0.88 -10.09
CA LYS A 288 -23.56 1.61 -9.02
C LYS A 288 -23.78 3.07 -9.39
#